data_4a9fa2af12efe405dc2903f5b476a4dc
#
_entry.id   4a9fa2af12efe405dc2903f5b476a4dc
#
_cell.length_a   1.000
_cell.length_b   1.000
_cell.length_c   1.000
_cell.angle_alpha   90.00
_cell.angle_beta   90.00
_cell.angle_gamma   90.00
#
_symmetry.space_group_name_H-M   'P 1'
#
loop_
_entity.id
_entity.type
_entity.pdbx_description
1 polymer ?
#
loop_
_entity_poly.entity_id
_entity_poly.type
_entity_poly.pdbx_seq_one_letter_code
_entity_poly.pdbx_strand_id
1 'polypeptide(L)'
;MHKRTFSIAAGGMVLAAALGMAGISTAHAQSKQIVYLTPGLDLPFWRYLSKGVESVAKEKGYGFQALDSRNSAQTQLQNAQDAIAKGVAGIVLSPTDSSTAPAVLALAAEKKIPVVIADIGTNSGDYVSFIISDNFEGAKGVGEALAAALKEKGWAKDSVGLITISQARKNGQARTNGFRDGLKAGGATGSEAGLQQMQTYTADETFKYTQDMLTANPGMRGLFVQTDQPAIGALRAIKAARRQGQVPVAAFDGIPDFVDLLKSGEIVASGMQQPYLMGQRSAQAMFMHLEGGKPEKQITVPILVVTSKNIDKVLPTVKTTVFANEVK
;
A
#
# COMPACT_ATOMS: atom_id res chain seq x y z
N MET A 1 29.91 103.83 12.69
CA MET A 1 31.18 103.13 12.69
C MET A 1 31.03 101.79 11.96
N HIS A 2 31.87 101.56 11.03
CA HIS A 2 31.90 100.45 10.09
C HIS A 2 32.08 99.07 10.73
N LYS A 3 31.52 98.05 10.16
CA LYS A 3 32.29 96.88 9.70
C LYS A 3 31.46 95.97 8.83
N ARG A 4 32.05 95.62 7.73
CA ARG A 4 31.59 94.76 6.61
C ARG A 4 31.55 93.29 7.04
N THR A 5 30.54 92.54 6.56
CA THR A 5 30.53 91.11 6.68
C THR A 5 30.54 90.46 5.28
N PHE A 6 31.45 89.54 5.11
CA PHE A 6 31.64 88.71 3.93
C PHE A 6 30.69 87.53 3.94
N SER A 7 30.00 87.29 2.79
CA SER A 7 29.20 86.08 2.54
C SER A 7 30.07 85.02 1.86
N ILE A 8 30.07 83.82 2.42
CA ILE A 8 30.61 82.64 1.77
C ILE A 8 29.45 81.70 1.53
N ALA A 9 29.15 81.42 0.23
CA ALA A 9 28.20 80.42 -0.17
C ALA A 9 28.91 79.06 -0.20
N ALA A 10 28.39 78.10 0.58
CA ALA A 10 28.78 76.69 0.50
C ALA A 10 27.63 75.90 -0.12
N GLY A 11 27.85 75.43 -1.35
CA GLY A 11 26.94 74.52 -2.02
C GLY A 11 27.02 73.12 -1.39
N GLY A 12 25.91 72.69 -0.82
CA GLY A 12 25.77 71.31 -0.31
C GLY A 12 25.18 70.40 -1.38
N MET A 13 26.00 69.48 -1.87
CA MET A 13 25.57 68.42 -2.81
C MET A 13 24.93 67.33 -1.98
N VAL A 14 23.61 67.17 -2.11
CA VAL A 14 22.84 66.05 -1.47
C VAL A 14 22.99 64.82 -2.35
N LEU A 15 23.81 63.87 -1.94
CA LEU A 15 23.91 62.54 -2.57
C LEU A 15 22.77 61.69 -2.01
N ALA A 16 21.70 61.47 -2.81
CA ALA A 16 20.65 60.53 -2.49
C ALA A 16 21.17 59.12 -2.75
N ALA A 17 21.58 58.44 -1.65
CA ALA A 17 21.86 57.01 -1.69
C ALA A 17 20.54 56.26 -1.77
N ALA A 18 20.17 55.84 -2.97
CA ALA A 18 19.07 54.85 -3.17
C ALA A 18 19.56 53.46 -2.69
N LEU A 19 19.29 53.13 -1.43
CA LEU A 19 19.41 51.76 -0.94
C LEU A 19 18.33 50.88 -1.62
N GLY A 20 18.73 50.25 -2.71
CA GLY A 20 17.96 49.18 -3.31
C GLY A 20 17.83 48.04 -2.29
N MET A 21 16.70 47.92 -1.63
CA MET A 21 16.31 46.67 -0.93
C MET A 21 16.14 45.60 -1.98
N ALA A 22 17.22 44.91 -2.30
CA ALA A 22 17.13 43.60 -2.96
C ALA A 22 16.38 42.68 -1.97
N GLY A 23 15.09 42.46 -2.23
CA GLY A 23 14.30 41.49 -1.54
C GLY A 23 15.00 40.13 -1.67
N ILE A 24 15.66 39.70 -0.60
CA ILE A 24 16.16 38.34 -0.50
C ILE A 24 14.91 37.47 -0.39
N SER A 25 14.38 37.04 -1.55
CA SER A 25 13.45 35.88 -1.57
C SER A 25 14.22 34.72 -0.98
N THR A 26 14.01 34.42 0.28
CA THR A 26 14.41 33.15 0.87
C THR A 26 13.62 32.08 0.14
N ALA A 27 14.13 31.60 -1.00
CA ALA A 27 13.69 30.35 -1.55
C ALA A 27 13.90 29.32 -0.43
N HIS A 28 12.82 28.89 0.20
CA HIS A 28 12.86 27.75 1.09
C HIS A 28 13.41 26.59 0.25
N ALA A 29 14.66 26.24 0.47
CA ALA A 29 15.26 25.09 -0.17
C ALA A 29 14.39 23.89 0.23
N GLN A 30 13.71 23.29 -0.74
CA GLN A 30 12.92 22.10 -0.55
C GLN A 30 13.80 21.04 0.13
N SER A 31 13.34 20.47 1.23
CA SER A 31 14.16 19.52 1.98
C SER A 31 14.38 18.26 1.11
N LYS A 32 15.62 17.77 1.09
CA LYS A 32 15.94 16.51 0.41
C LYS A 32 15.37 15.32 1.21
N GLN A 33 14.06 15.28 1.40
CA GLN A 33 13.37 14.24 2.15
C GLN A 33 12.16 13.71 1.37
N ILE A 34 12.04 12.40 1.29
CA ILE A 34 10.85 11.69 0.82
C ILE A 34 10.09 11.16 2.03
N VAL A 35 8.79 11.36 2.04
CA VAL A 35 7.90 10.83 3.09
C VAL A 35 6.99 9.76 2.50
N TYR A 36 6.84 8.66 3.22
CA TYR A 36 5.83 7.64 2.93
C TYR A 36 4.70 7.72 3.97
N LEU A 37 3.50 8.05 3.50
CA LEU A 37 2.28 8.01 4.30
C LEU A 37 1.64 6.64 4.14
N THR A 38 1.60 5.84 5.20
CA THR A 38 1.14 4.46 5.18
C THR A 38 -0.10 4.25 6.05
N PRO A 39 -1.00 3.33 5.70
CA PRO A 39 -2.12 2.96 6.56
C PRO A 39 -1.68 2.41 7.93
N GLY A 40 -0.62 1.57 7.97
CA GLY A 40 -0.16 0.99 9.23
C GLY A 40 1.17 0.25 9.10
N LEU A 41 2.12 0.53 9.99
CA LEU A 41 3.44 -0.13 10.02
C LEU A 41 3.43 -1.42 10.86
N ASP A 42 2.35 -1.75 11.50
CA ASP A 42 2.13 -3.00 12.22
C ASP A 42 2.01 -4.21 11.27
N LEU A 43 1.52 -4.00 10.03
CA LEU A 43 1.41 -5.03 9.02
C LEU A 43 2.69 -5.14 8.16
N PRO A 44 3.17 -6.38 7.89
CA PRO A 44 4.38 -6.64 7.10
C PRO A 44 4.36 -6.01 5.71
N PHE A 45 3.23 -6.07 5.00
CA PHE A 45 3.06 -5.49 3.67
C PHE A 45 3.54 -4.03 3.59
N TRP A 46 3.06 -3.18 4.52
CA TRP A 46 3.42 -1.76 4.53
C TRP A 46 4.87 -1.53 4.92
N ARG A 47 5.43 -2.37 5.80
CA ARG A 47 6.88 -2.31 6.14
C ARG A 47 7.75 -2.65 4.94
N TYR A 48 7.38 -3.67 4.15
CA TYR A 48 8.13 -4.03 2.95
C TYR A 48 8.03 -2.95 1.88
N LEU A 49 6.86 -2.38 1.66
CA LEU A 49 6.70 -1.25 0.74
C LEU A 49 7.54 -0.05 1.19
N SER A 50 7.49 0.29 2.50
CA SER A 50 8.31 1.33 3.10
C SER A 50 9.81 1.12 2.84
N LYS A 51 10.31 -0.10 3.07
CA LYS A 51 11.72 -0.45 2.79
C LYS A 51 12.08 -0.29 1.31
N GLY A 52 11.16 -0.59 0.40
CA GLY A 52 11.34 -0.38 -1.03
C GLY A 52 11.50 1.11 -1.37
N VAL A 53 10.66 1.97 -0.81
CA VAL A 53 10.78 3.43 -0.99
C VAL A 53 12.09 3.94 -0.39
N GLU A 54 12.40 3.52 0.83
CA GLU A 54 13.63 3.91 1.53
C GLU A 54 14.89 3.54 0.78
N SER A 55 14.94 2.33 0.18
CA SER A 55 16.11 1.86 -0.55
C SER A 55 16.49 2.79 -1.70
N VAL A 56 15.51 3.20 -2.49
CA VAL A 56 15.72 4.10 -3.64
C VAL A 56 15.98 5.54 -3.17
N ALA A 57 15.29 6.01 -2.13
CA ALA A 57 15.52 7.34 -1.57
C ALA A 57 16.98 7.49 -1.09
N LYS A 58 17.48 6.50 -0.35
CA LYS A 58 18.88 6.48 0.11
C LYS A 58 19.89 6.42 -1.05
N GLU A 59 19.63 5.60 -2.06
CA GLU A 59 20.46 5.53 -3.28
C GLU A 59 20.56 6.90 -3.98
N LYS A 60 19.46 7.65 -3.99
CA LYS A 60 19.38 9.00 -4.57
C LYS A 60 19.92 10.10 -3.64
N GLY A 61 20.40 9.78 -2.45
CA GLY A 61 20.93 10.72 -1.47
C GLY A 61 19.87 11.60 -0.78
N TYR A 62 18.63 11.07 -0.67
CA TYR A 62 17.54 11.71 0.03
C TYR A 62 17.31 11.07 1.40
N GLY A 63 16.91 11.89 2.37
CA GLY A 63 16.33 11.39 3.62
C GLY A 63 15.00 10.69 3.37
N PHE A 64 14.64 9.78 4.26
CA PHE A 64 13.40 9.05 4.21
C PHE A 64 12.72 9.01 5.58
N GLN A 65 11.38 9.11 5.58
CA GLN A 65 10.57 8.91 6.78
C GLN A 65 9.27 8.23 6.40
N ALA A 66 8.93 7.13 7.08
CA ALA A 66 7.59 6.55 7.03
C ALA A 66 6.75 7.10 8.19
N LEU A 67 5.51 7.51 7.90
CA LEU A 67 4.55 8.04 8.88
C LEU A 67 3.35 7.10 8.94
N ASP A 68 3.20 6.47 10.10
CA ASP A 68 2.13 5.53 10.39
C ASP A 68 0.81 6.26 10.65
N SER A 69 -0.23 5.92 9.90
CA SER A 69 -1.57 6.50 10.07
C SER A 69 -2.45 5.68 11.03
N ARG A 70 -1.99 4.52 11.49
CA ARG A 70 -2.74 3.62 12.39
C ARG A 70 -4.15 3.34 11.89
N ASN A 71 -4.27 3.13 10.58
CA ASN A 71 -5.52 2.95 9.84
C ASN A 71 -6.57 4.07 10.06
N SER A 72 -6.13 5.26 10.45
CA SER A 72 -6.96 6.44 10.68
C SER A 72 -6.77 7.48 9.58
N ALA A 73 -7.85 7.81 8.86
CA ALA A 73 -7.87 8.87 7.85
C ALA A 73 -7.48 10.23 8.43
N GLN A 74 -7.93 10.53 9.65
CA GLN A 74 -7.61 11.78 10.33
C GLN A 74 -6.11 11.85 10.65
N THR A 75 -5.51 10.77 11.17
CA THR A 75 -4.08 10.71 11.45
C THR A 75 -3.28 10.83 10.16
N GLN A 76 -3.72 10.20 9.06
CA GLN A 76 -3.05 10.31 7.77
C GLN A 76 -3.06 11.74 7.24
N LEU A 77 -4.19 12.44 7.35
CA LEU A 77 -4.29 13.83 6.95
C LEU A 77 -3.37 14.74 7.79
N GLN A 78 -3.30 14.53 9.11
CA GLN A 78 -2.38 15.25 9.99
C GLN A 78 -0.92 14.98 9.60
N ASN A 79 -0.54 13.72 9.39
CA ASN A 79 0.79 13.35 8.92
C ASN A 79 1.14 14.04 7.58
N ALA A 80 0.16 14.15 6.67
CA ALA A 80 0.36 14.86 5.40
C ALA A 80 0.60 16.36 5.64
N GLN A 81 -0.19 17.00 6.48
CA GLN A 81 -0.02 18.42 6.83
C GLN A 81 1.36 18.69 7.43
N ASP A 82 1.82 17.84 8.34
CA ASP A 82 3.13 17.97 8.98
C ASP A 82 4.29 17.78 7.98
N ALA A 83 4.19 16.80 7.07
CA ALA A 83 5.17 16.59 6.02
C ALA A 83 5.21 17.78 5.04
N ILE A 84 4.05 18.27 4.63
CA ILE A 84 3.90 19.42 3.74
C ILE A 84 4.47 20.70 4.39
N ALA A 85 4.20 20.92 5.67
CA ALA A 85 4.73 22.10 6.42
C ALA A 85 6.26 22.07 6.51
N LYS A 86 6.88 20.88 6.54
CA LYS A 86 8.35 20.70 6.51
C LYS A 86 8.96 20.89 5.12
N GLY A 87 8.15 21.07 4.07
CA GLY A 87 8.62 21.29 2.71
C GLY A 87 9.33 20.06 2.12
N VAL A 88 8.81 18.86 2.33
CA VAL A 88 9.40 17.62 1.80
C VAL A 88 9.45 17.63 0.26
N ALA A 89 10.43 16.91 -0.31
CA ALA A 89 10.62 16.86 -1.77
C ALA A 89 9.50 16.11 -2.50
N GLY A 90 8.88 15.14 -1.83
CA GLY A 90 7.78 14.36 -2.39
C GLY A 90 7.17 13.43 -1.37
N ILE A 91 5.96 13.01 -1.66
CA ILE A 91 5.17 12.10 -0.82
C ILE A 91 4.84 10.85 -1.62
N VAL A 92 5.16 9.68 -1.08
CA VAL A 92 4.54 8.42 -1.48
C VAL A 92 3.35 8.19 -0.56
N LEU A 93 2.18 7.92 -1.12
CA LEU A 93 0.92 7.80 -0.39
C LEU A 93 0.29 6.42 -0.64
N SER A 94 0.14 5.63 0.41
CA SER A 94 -0.85 4.56 0.44
C SER A 94 -2.01 5.04 1.31
N PRO A 95 -3.16 5.42 0.74
CA PRO A 95 -4.25 5.98 1.54
C PRO A 95 -4.90 4.93 2.44
N THR A 96 -5.54 5.34 3.52
CA THR A 96 -6.31 4.41 4.37
C THR A 96 -7.49 3.80 3.62
N ASP A 97 -8.11 4.57 2.73
CA ASP A 97 -9.05 4.10 1.70
C ASP A 97 -9.08 5.06 0.50
N SER A 98 -9.78 4.68 -0.56
CA SER A 98 -9.78 5.46 -1.82
C SER A 98 -10.53 6.80 -1.72
N SER A 99 -11.37 7.01 -0.71
CA SER A 99 -12.13 8.25 -0.50
C SER A 99 -11.35 9.29 0.31
N THR A 100 -10.32 8.88 1.05
CA THR A 100 -9.51 9.78 1.89
C THR A 100 -8.35 10.42 1.14
N ALA A 101 -7.86 9.76 0.10
CA ALA A 101 -6.74 10.26 -0.71
C ALA A 101 -6.95 11.68 -1.29
N PRO A 102 -8.15 12.07 -1.80
CA PRO A 102 -8.34 13.38 -2.41
C PRO A 102 -7.96 14.55 -1.50
N ALA A 103 -8.21 14.45 -0.19
CA ALA A 103 -7.85 15.51 0.76
C ALA A 103 -6.32 15.69 0.88
N VAL A 104 -5.56 14.59 0.93
CA VAL A 104 -4.09 14.63 0.96
C VAL A 104 -3.54 15.20 -0.35
N LEU A 105 -4.11 14.77 -1.49
CA LEU A 105 -3.69 15.23 -2.82
C LEU A 105 -3.91 16.73 -2.99
N ALA A 106 -5.05 17.26 -2.54
CA ALA A 106 -5.37 18.69 -2.60
C ALA A 106 -4.38 19.52 -1.79
N LEU A 107 -4.09 19.12 -0.54
CA LEU A 107 -3.12 19.80 0.32
C LEU A 107 -1.71 19.83 -0.28
N ALA A 108 -1.27 18.71 -0.84
CA ALA A 108 0.05 18.61 -1.47
C ALA A 108 0.13 19.50 -2.73
N ALA A 109 -0.94 19.52 -3.53
CA ALA A 109 -1.03 20.34 -4.75
C ALA A 109 -0.94 21.84 -4.46
N GLU A 110 -1.57 22.34 -3.39
CA GLU A 110 -1.47 23.76 -2.96
C GLU A 110 -0.02 24.21 -2.71
N LYS A 111 0.82 23.30 -2.26
CA LYS A 111 2.24 23.52 -1.99
C LYS A 111 3.18 22.99 -3.09
N LYS A 112 2.60 22.52 -4.20
CA LYS A 112 3.34 21.95 -5.34
C LYS A 112 4.25 20.79 -4.95
N ILE A 113 3.86 20.01 -3.93
CA ILE A 113 4.58 18.80 -3.52
C ILE A 113 4.04 17.62 -4.33
N PRO A 114 4.89 16.93 -5.12
CA PRO A 114 4.47 15.81 -5.93
C PRO A 114 4.07 14.63 -5.04
N VAL A 115 3.01 13.91 -5.47
CA VAL A 115 2.52 12.71 -4.80
C VAL A 115 2.53 11.54 -5.77
N VAL A 116 3.12 10.42 -5.37
CA VAL A 116 2.98 9.11 -6.01
C VAL A 116 2.08 8.25 -5.14
N ILE A 117 1.05 7.65 -5.72
CA ILE A 117 0.14 6.75 -5.00
C ILE A 117 0.65 5.31 -5.13
N ALA A 118 0.57 4.54 -4.05
CA ALA A 118 0.95 3.13 -4.01
C ALA A 118 -0.17 2.27 -3.43
N ASP A 119 -0.46 1.14 -4.08
CA ASP A 119 -1.39 0.08 -3.71
C ASP A 119 -2.87 0.49 -3.67
N ILE A 120 -3.27 1.33 -2.73
CA ILE A 120 -4.66 1.78 -2.59
C ILE A 120 -4.84 3.04 -3.44
N GLY A 121 -5.72 2.99 -4.43
CA GLY A 121 -5.99 4.11 -5.33
C GLY A 121 -6.78 5.25 -4.69
N THR A 122 -7.12 6.22 -5.51
CA THR A 122 -7.93 7.38 -5.13
C THR A 122 -9.23 7.44 -5.94
N ASN A 123 -10.25 8.08 -5.39
CA ASN A 123 -11.48 8.38 -6.12
C ASN A 123 -11.36 9.60 -7.04
N SER A 124 -10.47 10.55 -6.71
CA SER A 124 -10.22 11.76 -7.50
C SER A 124 -8.91 12.44 -7.08
N GLY A 125 -8.53 13.52 -7.76
CA GLY A 125 -7.35 14.32 -7.49
C GLY A 125 -6.17 13.98 -8.40
N ASP A 126 -5.22 14.91 -8.47
CA ASP A 126 -4.03 14.77 -9.33
C ASP A 126 -2.86 14.17 -8.54
N TYR A 127 -2.13 13.30 -9.21
CA TYR A 127 -0.93 12.65 -8.70
C TYR A 127 0.06 12.40 -9.85
N VAL A 128 1.31 12.14 -9.50
CA VAL A 128 2.39 11.90 -10.47
C VAL A 128 2.21 10.54 -11.14
N SER A 129 2.14 9.47 -10.35
CA SER A 129 2.00 8.09 -10.81
C SER A 129 1.22 7.26 -9.80
N PHE A 130 0.59 6.19 -10.25
CA PHE A 130 -0.07 5.21 -9.39
C PHE A 130 0.56 3.83 -9.59
N ILE A 131 1.18 3.31 -8.54
CA ILE A 131 1.78 1.98 -8.54
C ILE A 131 0.78 1.00 -7.94
N ILE A 132 0.29 0.06 -8.75
CA ILE A 132 -0.79 -0.86 -8.39
C ILE A 132 -0.43 -2.28 -8.79
N SER A 133 -0.99 -3.26 -8.08
CA SER A 133 -1.02 -4.66 -8.53
C SER A 133 -2.34 -4.97 -9.22
N ASP A 134 -2.34 -5.92 -10.15
CA ASP A 134 -3.56 -6.42 -10.76
C ASP A 134 -4.30 -7.35 -9.79
N ASN A 135 -5.01 -6.72 -8.84
CA ASN A 135 -5.69 -7.40 -7.76
C ASN A 135 -6.84 -8.30 -8.26
N PHE A 136 -7.47 -7.95 -9.40
CA PHE A 136 -8.53 -8.76 -9.97
C PHE A 136 -7.98 -10.06 -10.54
N GLU A 137 -7.01 -10.00 -11.45
CA GLU A 137 -6.43 -11.20 -12.07
C GLU A 137 -5.66 -12.05 -11.05
N GLY A 138 -4.96 -11.42 -10.08
CA GLY A 138 -4.32 -12.14 -8.99
C GLY A 138 -5.31 -12.94 -8.16
N ALA A 139 -6.42 -12.32 -7.74
CA ALA A 139 -7.46 -13.00 -6.96
C ALA A 139 -8.24 -14.04 -7.78
N LYS A 140 -8.42 -13.80 -9.08
CA LYS A 140 -9.01 -14.79 -9.98
C LYS A 140 -8.16 -16.06 -10.03
N GLY A 141 -6.85 -15.94 -10.23
CA GLY A 141 -5.95 -17.09 -10.18
C GLY A 141 -5.98 -17.84 -8.84
N VAL A 142 -6.13 -17.12 -7.72
CA VAL A 142 -6.30 -17.72 -6.39
C VAL A 142 -7.62 -18.47 -6.29
N GLY A 143 -8.72 -17.91 -6.84
CA GLY A 143 -10.02 -18.56 -6.90
C GLY A 143 -10.01 -19.84 -7.75
N GLU A 144 -9.34 -19.81 -8.89
CA GLU A 144 -9.12 -20.98 -9.75
C GLU A 144 -8.35 -22.09 -9.02
N ALA A 145 -7.29 -21.71 -8.27
CA ALA A 145 -6.51 -22.66 -7.50
C ALA A 145 -7.33 -23.30 -6.34
N LEU A 146 -8.16 -22.51 -5.64
CA LEU A 146 -9.05 -23.05 -4.62
C LEU A 146 -10.11 -23.97 -5.25
N ALA A 147 -10.71 -23.58 -6.37
CA ALA A 147 -11.66 -24.42 -7.10
C ALA A 147 -11.06 -25.78 -7.51
N ALA A 148 -9.81 -25.78 -7.97
CA ALA A 148 -9.09 -27.01 -8.29
C ALA A 148 -8.93 -27.92 -7.06
N ALA A 149 -8.53 -27.35 -5.90
CA ALA A 149 -8.40 -28.10 -4.65
C ALA A 149 -9.74 -28.65 -4.15
N LEU A 150 -10.83 -27.89 -4.31
CA LEU A 150 -12.18 -28.34 -3.98
C LEU A 150 -12.62 -29.50 -4.90
N LYS A 151 -12.34 -29.42 -6.20
CA LYS A 151 -12.65 -30.47 -7.16
C LYS A 151 -11.90 -31.77 -6.88
N GLU A 152 -10.62 -31.70 -6.58
CA GLU A 152 -9.81 -32.87 -6.21
C GLU A 152 -10.40 -33.63 -5.00
N LYS A 153 -11.07 -32.90 -4.10
CA LYS A 153 -11.72 -33.47 -2.89
C LYS A 153 -13.20 -33.83 -3.09
N GLY A 154 -13.76 -33.60 -4.27
CA GLY A 154 -15.19 -33.81 -4.53
C GLY A 154 -16.11 -32.75 -3.94
N TRP A 155 -15.59 -31.59 -3.57
CA TRP A 155 -16.31 -30.51 -2.86
C TRP A 155 -16.64 -29.30 -3.75
N ALA A 156 -16.61 -29.45 -5.04
CA ALA A 156 -16.85 -28.34 -5.98
C ALA A 156 -18.24 -27.69 -5.84
N LYS A 157 -19.19 -28.36 -5.20
CA LYS A 157 -20.56 -27.86 -4.95
C LYS A 157 -20.75 -27.33 -3.52
N ASP A 158 -19.75 -27.45 -2.67
CA ASP A 158 -19.84 -27.00 -1.28
C ASP A 158 -19.55 -25.51 -1.16
N SER A 159 -20.01 -24.91 -0.07
CA SER A 159 -19.92 -23.47 0.12
C SER A 159 -18.51 -23.00 0.50
N VAL A 160 -18.21 -21.75 0.12
CA VAL A 160 -16.93 -21.06 0.37
C VAL A 160 -17.19 -19.77 1.12
N GLY A 161 -16.48 -19.54 2.22
CA GLY A 161 -16.51 -18.30 2.98
C GLY A 161 -15.49 -17.28 2.49
N LEU A 162 -15.79 -15.99 2.66
CA LEU A 162 -14.89 -14.87 2.35
C LEU A 162 -14.65 -14.00 3.57
N ILE A 163 -13.38 -13.77 3.90
CA ILE A 163 -12.98 -12.74 4.88
C ILE A 163 -12.18 -11.69 4.11
N THR A 164 -12.71 -10.47 4.04
CA THR A 164 -12.26 -9.45 3.11
C THR A 164 -11.59 -8.28 3.83
N ILE A 165 -10.68 -7.61 3.14
CA ILE A 165 -10.27 -6.25 3.50
C ILE A 165 -11.43 -5.29 3.23
N SER A 166 -11.28 -4.02 3.66
CA SER A 166 -12.32 -3.00 3.47
C SER A 166 -12.77 -2.90 2.01
N GLN A 167 -14.09 -2.97 1.79
CA GLN A 167 -14.69 -2.78 0.47
C GLN A 167 -14.78 -1.29 0.07
N ALA A 168 -14.41 -0.36 0.94
CA ALA A 168 -14.14 1.04 0.59
C ALA A 168 -12.81 1.19 -0.19
N ARG A 169 -11.98 0.15 -0.21
CA ARG A 169 -10.75 0.09 -1.00
C ARG A 169 -11.02 -0.55 -2.37
N LYS A 170 -10.60 0.10 -3.45
CA LYS A 170 -10.76 -0.43 -4.82
C LYS A 170 -10.07 -1.79 -5.01
N ASN A 171 -8.89 -1.98 -4.40
CA ASN A 171 -8.19 -3.27 -4.42
C ASN A 171 -8.98 -4.35 -3.66
N GLY A 172 -9.67 -4.03 -2.56
CA GLY A 172 -10.54 -4.97 -1.85
C GLY A 172 -11.72 -5.45 -2.71
N GLN A 173 -12.38 -4.53 -3.41
CA GLN A 173 -13.43 -4.87 -4.38
C GLN A 173 -12.89 -5.75 -5.51
N ALA A 174 -11.74 -5.39 -6.07
CA ALA A 174 -11.11 -6.15 -7.16
C ALA A 174 -10.76 -7.58 -6.71
N ARG A 175 -10.19 -7.78 -5.51
CA ARG A 175 -9.90 -9.10 -4.94
C ARG A 175 -11.19 -9.93 -4.75
N THR A 176 -12.26 -9.32 -4.21
CA THR A 176 -13.54 -10.01 -4.01
C THR A 176 -14.13 -10.50 -5.33
N ASN A 177 -14.18 -9.61 -6.33
CA ASN A 177 -14.78 -9.93 -7.62
C ASN A 177 -13.92 -10.93 -8.41
N GLY A 178 -12.61 -10.70 -8.46
CA GLY A 178 -11.69 -11.63 -9.13
C GLY A 178 -11.75 -13.03 -8.53
N PHE A 179 -11.76 -13.16 -7.21
CA PHE A 179 -11.85 -14.45 -6.54
C PHE A 179 -13.14 -15.19 -6.88
N ARG A 180 -14.28 -14.50 -6.86
CA ARG A 180 -15.58 -15.10 -7.27
C ARG A 180 -15.56 -15.58 -8.71
N ASP A 181 -15.01 -14.77 -9.61
CA ASP A 181 -14.86 -15.14 -11.02
C ASP A 181 -13.92 -16.35 -11.18
N GLY A 182 -12.83 -16.39 -10.43
CA GLY A 182 -11.89 -17.51 -10.43
C GLY A 182 -12.50 -18.81 -9.91
N LEU A 183 -13.29 -18.77 -8.82
CA LEU A 183 -14.02 -19.93 -8.33
C LEU A 183 -14.94 -20.49 -9.43
N LYS A 184 -15.71 -19.61 -10.07
CA LYS A 184 -16.64 -19.99 -11.15
C LYS A 184 -15.89 -20.56 -12.36
N ALA A 185 -14.84 -19.88 -12.82
CA ALA A 185 -13.99 -20.32 -13.94
C ALA A 185 -13.34 -21.69 -13.65
N GLY A 186 -12.89 -21.93 -12.43
CA GLY A 186 -12.36 -23.22 -11.96
C GLY A 186 -13.40 -24.31 -11.76
N GLY A 187 -14.70 -23.99 -11.92
CA GLY A 187 -15.82 -24.95 -11.85
C GLY A 187 -16.28 -25.26 -10.42
N ALA A 188 -15.97 -24.42 -9.43
CA ALA A 188 -16.63 -24.44 -8.14
C ALA A 188 -18.00 -23.76 -8.27
N THR A 189 -19.07 -24.49 -7.95
CA THR A 189 -20.47 -24.04 -8.12
C THR A 189 -21.24 -23.93 -6.81
N GLY A 190 -20.55 -24.11 -5.69
CA GLY A 190 -21.12 -23.95 -4.36
C GLY A 190 -21.51 -22.50 -4.05
N SER A 191 -22.41 -22.31 -3.10
CA SER A 191 -22.83 -20.99 -2.64
C SER A 191 -21.73 -20.29 -1.82
N GLU A 192 -21.81 -18.99 -1.71
CA GLU A 192 -21.03 -18.24 -0.74
C GLU A 192 -21.60 -18.48 0.67
N ALA A 193 -20.77 -18.99 1.59
CA ALA A 193 -21.17 -19.24 2.98
C ALA A 193 -21.37 -17.94 3.79
N GLY A 194 -20.82 -16.85 3.28
CA GLY A 194 -20.89 -15.52 3.87
C GLY A 194 -19.64 -14.72 3.59
N LEU A 195 -19.76 -13.41 3.76
CA LEU A 195 -18.68 -12.46 3.65
C LEU A 195 -18.56 -11.66 4.96
N GLN A 196 -17.36 -11.67 5.54
CA GLN A 196 -17.02 -10.84 6.71
C GLN A 196 -15.93 -9.84 6.31
N GLN A 197 -16.18 -8.56 6.56
CA GLN A 197 -15.19 -7.51 6.32
C GLN A 197 -14.39 -7.22 7.59
N MET A 198 -13.06 -7.34 7.53
CA MET A 198 -12.17 -7.02 8.63
C MET A 198 -12.20 -5.52 8.96
N GLN A 199 -12.09 -5.21 10.24
CA GLN A 199 -12.01 -3.86 10.79
C GLN A 199 -10.62 -3.55 11.33
N THR A 200 -10.00 -4.51 12.00
CA THR A 200 -8.71 -4.35 12.69
C THR A 200 -7.56 -5.05 11.99
N TYR A 201 -7.83 -5.91 11.02
CA TYR A 201 -6.83 -6.68 10.25
C TYR A 201 -5.93 -7.56 11.14
N THR A 202 -6.46 -8.06 12.23
CA THR A 202 -5.74 -8.93 13.17
C THR A 202 -6.06 -10.41 12.98
N ALA A 203 -5.12 -11.27 13.36
CA ALA A 203 -5.34 -12.72 13.38
C ALA A 203 -6.46 -13.13 14.35
N ASP A 204 -6.65 -12.40 15.46
CA ASP A 204 -7.70 -12.72 16.44
C ASP A 204 -9.10 -12.34 15.94
N GLU A 205 -9.23 -11.22 15.19
CA GLU A 205 -10.48 -10.87 14.50
C GLU A 205 -10.86 -11.98 13.51
N THR A 206 -9.92 -12.39 12.68
CA THR A 206 -10.16 -13.42 11.65
C THR A 206 -10.41 -14.80 12.26
N PHE A 207 -9.75 -15.12 13.38
CA PHE A 207 -10.04 -16.32 14.16
C PHE A 207 -11.52 -16.36 14.54
N LYS A 208 -12.04 -15.28 15.13
CA LYS A 208 -13.45 -15.17 15.52
C LYS A 208 -14.39 -15.31 14.31
N TYR A 209 -14.15 -14.54 13.25
CA TYR A 209 -14.97 -14.60 12.03
C TYR A 209 -15.01 -16.01 11.42
N THR A 210 -13.89 -16.70 11.43
CA THR A 210 -13.82 -18.07 10.92
C THR A 210 -14.60 -19.03 11.81
N GLN A 211 -14.53 -18.92 13.14
CA GLN A 211 -15.34 -19.72 14.05
C GLN A 211 -16.84 -19.49 13.83
N ASP A 212 -17.25 -18.25 13.71
CA ASP A 212 -18.65 -17.87 13.46
C ASP A 212 -19.13 -18.46 12.13
N MET A 213 -18.33 -18.34 11.05
CA MET A 213 -18.66 -18.94 9.75
C MET A 213 -18.77 -20.46 9.79
N LEU A 214 -17.84 -21.14 10.45
CA LEU A 214 -17.86 -22.61 10.59
C LEU A 214 -19.08 -23.10 11.38
N THR A 215 -19.48 -22.32 12.39
CA THR A 215 -20.67 -22.64 13.20
C THR A 215 -21.97 -22.43 12.42
N ALA A 216 -22.06 -21.30 11.70
CA ALA A 216 -23.23 -20.97 10.89
C ALA A 216 -23.36 -21.86 9.64
N ASN A 217 -22.23 -22.34 9.12
CA ASN A 217 -22.16 -23.12 7.88
C ASN A 217 -21.33 -24.40 8.07
N PRO A 218 -21.87 -25.45 8.74
CA PRO A 218 -21.12 -26.70 8.99
C PRO A 218 -20.64 -27.40 7.71
N GLY A 219 -21.34 -27.16 6.59
CA GLY A 219 -20.97 -27.67 5.26
C GLY A 219 -19.93 -26.85 4.51
N MET A 220 -19.43 -25.75 5.05
CA MET A 220 -18.40 -24.93 4.38
C MET A 220 -17.12 -25.74 4.14
N ARG A 221 -16.61 -25.72 2.90
CA ARG A 221 -15.44 -26.50 2.45
C ARG A 221 -14.33 -25.64 1.83
N GLY A 222 -14.42 -24.33 1.88
CA GLY A 222 -13.37 -23.43 1.41
C GLY A 222 -13.43 -22.10 2.13
N LEU A 223 -12.29 -21.44 2.25
CA LEU A 223 -12.21 -20.11 2.84
C LEU A 223 -11.19 -19.27 2.08
N PHE A 224 -11.55 -18.05 1.72
CA PHE A 224 -10.64 -17.05 1.19
C PHE A 224 -10.43 -15.92 2.20
N VAL A 225 -9.18 -15.63 2.53
CA VAL A 225 -8.80 -14.50 3.39
C VAL A 225 -7.96 -13.53 2.58
N GLN A 226 -8.42 -12.30 2.42
CA GLN A 226 -7.86 -11.31 1.47
C GLN A 226 -6.56 -10.64 1.90
N THR A 227 -5.83 -11.17 2.89
CA THR A 227 -4.51 -10.68 3.30
C THR A 227 -3.76 -11.76 4.08
N ASP A 228 -2.53 -11.46 4.48
CA ASP A 228 -1.56 -12.44 5.00
C ASP A 228 -1.72 -12.79 6.49
N GLN A 229 -1.31 -11.91 7.42
CA GLN A 229 -1.35 -12.22 8.85
C GLN A 229 -2.73 -12.65 9.37
N PRO A 230 -3.85 -12.05 8.95
CA PRO A 230 -5.19 -12.53 9.28
C PRO A 230 -5.46 -13.98 8.85
N ALA A 231 -4.88 -14.46 7.74
CA ALA A 231 -5.05 -15.87 7.33
C ALA A 231 -4.52 -16.86 8.35
N ILE A 232 -3.51 -16.49 9.15
CA ILE A 232 -3.02 -17.32 10.28
C ILE A 232 -4.12 -17.50 11.33
N GLY A 233 -4.93 -16.48 11.59
CA GLY A 233 -6.08 -16.56 12.50
C GLY A 233 -7.13 -17.56 12.00
N ALA A 234 -7.41 -17.52 10.70
CA ALA A 234 -8.33 -18.48 10.08
C ALA A 234 -7.85 -19.94 10.20
N LEU A 235 -6.56 -20.20 9.93
CA LEU A 235 -5.97 -21.53 10.09
C LEU A 235 -6.05 -22.01 11.55
N ARG A 236 -5.79 -21.13 12.52
CA ARG A 236 -5.94 -21.43 13.94
C ARG A 236 -7.39 -21.81 14.31
N ALA A 237 -8.38 -21.10 13.78
CA ALA A 237 -9.79 -21.36 14.02
C ALA A 237 -10.23 -22.71 13.42
N ILE A 238 -9.80 -23.02 12.19
CA ILE A 238 -10.04 -24.31 11.52
C ILE A 238 -9.43 -25.45 12.35
N LYS A 239 -8.21 -25.24 12.88
CA LYS A 239 -7.55 -26.20 13.77
C LYS A 239 -8.31 -26.40 15.08
N ALA A 240 -8.75 -25.33 15.73
CA ALA A 240 -9.53 -25.39 16.96
C ALA A 240 -10.87 -26.11 16.76
N ALA A 241 -11.50 -25.94 15.60
CA ALA A 241 -12.72 -26.64 15.21
C ALA A 241 -12.48 -28.10 14.75
N ARG A 242 -11.23 -28.59 14.76
CA ARG A 242 -10.82 -29.92 14.24
C ARG A 242 -11.24 -30.16 12.78
N ARG A 243 -11.17 -29.10 11.97
CA ARG A 243 -11.58 -29.10 10.54
C ARG A 243 -10.38 -29.04 9.58
N GLN A 244 -9.15 -29.29 10.08
CA GLN A 244 -7.93 -29.33 9.24
C GLN A 244 -8.09 -30.33 8.10
N GLY A 245 -7.64 -29.95 6.91
CA GLY A 245 -7.80 -30.75 5.68
C GLY A 245 -9.24 -30.82 5.13
N GLN A 246 -10.23 -30.31 5.89
CA GLN A 246 -11.64 -30.26 5.48
C GLN A 246 -12.07 -28.88 4.97
N VAL A 247 -11.31 -27.84 5.25
CA VAL A 247 -11.54 -26.47 4.80
C VAL A 247 -10.23 -25.92 4.24
N PRO A 248 -9.90 -26.17 2.97
CA PRO A 248 -8.77 -25.54 2.31
C PRO A 248 -8.89 -24.02 2.38
N VAL A 249 -7.75 -23.37 2.69
CA VAL A 249 -7.64 -21.92 2.80
C VAL A 249 -6.88 -21.37 1.61
N ALA A 250 -7.44 -20.36 0.96
CA ALA A 250 -6.74 -19.51 0.01
C ALA A 250 -6.52 -18.14 0.64
N ALA A 251 -5.39 -17.51 0.33
CA ALA A 251 -4.99 -16.24 0.93
C ALA A 251 -4.59 -15.20 -0.14
N PHE A 252 -4.27 -14.02 0.33
CA PHE A 252 -3.69 -12.96 -0.50
C PHE A 252 -2.51 -12.34 0.25
N ASP A 253 -1.62 -11.63 -0.47
CA ASP A 253 -0.36 -11.14 0.06
C ASP A 253 0.56 -12.28 0.53
N GLY A 254 1.52 -12.02 1.39
CA GLY A 254 2.40 -13.06 1.90
C GLY A 254 3.36 -12.58 2.98
N ILE A 255 3.53 -13.46 3.95
CA ILE A 255 4.54 -13.37 5.01
C ILE A 255 5.46 -14.58 4.93
N PRO A 256 6.65 -14.56 5.56
CA PRO A 256 7.59 -15.68 5.56
C PRO A 256 6.96 -17.04 5.89
N ASP A 257 6.05 -17.09 6.86
CA ASP A 257 5.34 -18.30 7.30
C ASP A 257 4.56 -18.96 6.15
N PHE A 258 4.16 -18.20 5.12
CA PHE A 258 3.41 -18.74 3.99
C PHE A 258 4.25 -19.71 3.14
N VAL A 259 5.58 -19.64 3.20
CA VAL A 259 6.43 -20.58 2.46
C VAL A 259 6.16 -22.02 2.92
N ASP A 260 6.15 -22.27 4.23
CA ASP A 260 5.90 -23.60 4.77
C ASP A 260 4.43 -23.99 4.68
N LEU A 261 3.51 -23.05 4.90
CA LEU A 261 2.06 -23.28 4.80
C LEU A 261 1.61 -23.63 3.37
N LEU A 262 2.24 -23.05 2.35
CA LEU A 262 2.00 -23.41 0.95
C LEU A 262 2.62 -24.77 0.61
N LYS A 263 3.83 -25.07 1.10
CA LYS A 263 4.49 -26.38 0.90
C LYS A 263 3.70 -27.51 1.55
N SER A 264 3.18 -27.31 2.76
CA SER A 264 2.36 -28.29 3.47
C SER A 264 0.94 -28.42 2.90
N GLY A 265 0.48 -27.44 2.11
CA GLY A 265 -0.89 -27.37 1.58
C GLY A 265 -1.94 -26.90 2.60
N GLU A 266 -1.52 -26.37 3.76
CA GLU A 266 -2.44 -25.71 4.70
C GLU A 266 -3.03 -24.43 4.08
N ILE A 267 -2.24 -23.71 3.30
CA ILE A 267 -2.70 -22.70 2.34
C ILE A 267 -2.57 -23.30 0.94
N VAL A 268 -3.65 -23.37 0.18
CA VAL A 268 -3.63 -23.97 -1.17
C VAL A 268 -3.11 -23.01 -2.22
N ALA A 269 -3.35 -21.72 -2.02
CA ALA A 269 -2.84 -20.65 -2.88
C ALA A 269 -2.77 -19.31 -2.16
N SER A 270 -1.84 -18.47 -2.56
CA SER A 270 -1.83 -17.05 -2.20
C SER A 270 -1.52 -16.17 -3.42
N GLY A 271 -2.25 -15.07 -3.57
CA GLY A 271 -1.96 -14.02 -4.54
C GLY A 271 -0.96 -13.03 -3.94
N MET A 272 0.34 -13.33 -4.05
CA MET A 272 1.38 -12.51 -3.45
C MET A 272 1.62 -11.25 -4.27
N GLN A 273 1.25 -10.10 -3.72
CA GLN A 273 1.75 -8.82 -4.20
C GLN A 273 3.26 -8.71 -3.93
N GLN A 274 3.91 -7.75 -4.56
CA GLN A 274 5.35 -7.53 -4.42
C GLN A 274 5.62 -6.16 -3.77
N PRO A 275 5.30 -5.97 -2.47
CA PRO A 275 5.31 -4.66 -1.84
C PRO A 275 6.68 -3.98 -1.84
N TYR A 276 7.77 -4.73 -1.68
CA TYR A 276 9.10 -4.14 -1.79
C TYR A 276 9.38 -3.56 -3.19
N LEU A 277 9.04 -4.31 -4.23
CA LEU A 277 9.14 -3.83 -5.62
C LEU A 277 8.20 -2.65 -5.88
N MET A 278 6.97 -2.67 -5.34
CA MET A 278 6.03 -1.55 -5.44
C MET A 278 6.62 -0.28 -4.79
N GLY A 279 7.25 -0.40 -3.63
CA GLY A 279 7.93 0.71 -2.98
C GLY A 279 9.08 1.26 -3.83
N GLN A 280 9.90 0.40 -4.40
CA GLN A 280 10.98 0.80 -5.31
C GLN A 280 10.41 1.53 -6.54
N ARG A 281 9.36 1.00 -7.19
CA ARG A 281 8.72 1.64 -8.36
C ARG A 281 8.10 2.99 -8.00
N SER A 282 7.52 3.11 -6.80
CA SER A 282 6.97 4.37 -6.31
C SER A 282 8.05 5.46 -6.17
N ALA A 283 9.17 5.12 -5.56
CA ALA A 283 10.29 6.05 -5.43
C ALA A 283 10.95 6.35 -6.78
N GLN A 284 11.13 5.36 -7.64
CA GLN A 284 11.67 5.57 -9.00
C GLN A 284 10.80 6.54 -9.81
N ALA A 285 9.47 6.39 -9.77
CA ALA A 285 8.54 7.31 -10.43
C ALA A 285 8.63 8.71 -9.81
N MET A 286 8.76 8.82 -8.48
CA MET A 286 8.96 10.10 -7.80
C MET A 286 10.25 10.78 -8.27
N PHE A 287 11.39 10.08 -8.27
CA PHE A 287 12.66 10.67 -8.68
C PHE A 287 12.69 11.02 -10.17
N MET A 288 12.11 10.19 -11.04
CA MET A 288 11.95 10.54 -12.43
C MET A 288 11.23 11.89 -12.59
N HIS A 289 10.15 12.10 -11.83
CA HIS A 289 9.42 13.37 -11.84
C HIS A 289 10.25 14.53 -11.29
N LEU A 290 10.95 14.35 -10.17
CA LEU A 290 11.79 15.39 -9.55
C LEU A 290 12.97 15.79 -10.45
N GLU A 291 13.45 14.90 -11.29
CA GLU A 291 14.49 15.11 -12.30
C GLU A 291 13.94 15.72 -13.61
N GLY A 292 12.64 16.08 -13.66
CA GLY A 292 11.98 16.71 -14.81
C GLY A 292 11.44 15.74 -15.86
N GLY A 293 11.53 14.43 -15.62
CA GLY A 293 10.95 13.40 -16.47
C GLY A 293 9.44 13.23 -16.25
N LYS A 294 8.82 12.39 -17.07
CA LYS A 294 7.39 12.05 -17.00
C LYS A 294 7.25 10.55 -16.79
N PRO A 295 7.04 10.08 -15.54
CA PRO A 295 6.74 8.67 -15.30
C PRO A 295 5.37 8.31 -15.89
N GLU A 296 5.17 7.01 -16.15
CA GLU A 296 3.86 6.49 -16.54
C GLU A 296 2.82 6.84 -15.47
N LYS A 297 1.60 7.20 -15.92
CA LYS A 297 0.51 7.56 -14.99
C LYS A 297 0.09 6.41 -14.10
N GLN A 298 0.20 5.17 -14.58
CA GLN A 298 -0.02 3.95 -13.82
C GLN A 298 1.05 2.92 -14.16
N ILE A 299 1.64 2.34 -13.13
CA ILE A 299 2.63 1.25 -13.24
C ILE A 299 2.04 0.02 -12.54
N THR A 300 1.78 -1.03 -13.31
CA THR A 300 1.24 -2.28 -12.75
C THR A 300 2.38 -3.22 -12.39
N VAL A 301 2.41 -3.64 -11.12
CA VAL A 301 3.32 -4.66 -10.61
C VAL A 301 2.57 -6.00 -10.61
N PRO A 302 3.09 -7.05 -11.27
CA PRO A 302 2.38 -8.31 -11.36
C PRO A 302 2.22 -8.99 -10.00
N ILE A 303 1.11 -9.73 -9.84
CA ILE A 303 0.88 -10.58 -8.68
C ILE A 303 1.38 -11.99 -8.98
N LEU A 304 2.04 -12.59 -8.01
CA LEU A 304 2.49 -13.97 -8.07
C LEU A 304 1.39 -14.86 -7.46
N VAL A 305 0.68 -15.63 -8.28
CA VAL A 305 -0.20 -16.68 -7.77
C VAL A 305 0.65 -17.88 -7.38
N VAL A 306 0.84 -18.06 -6.06
CA VAL A 306 1.75 -19.04 -5.48
C VAL A 306 0.96 -20.19 -4.88
N THR A 307 1.36 -21.40 -5.20
CA THR A 307 0.78 -22.67 -4.72
C THR A 307 1.90 -23.62 -4.31
N SER A 308 1.56 -24.76 -3.70
CA SER A 308 2.56 -25.82 -3.43
C SER A 308 3.32 -26.30 -4.68
N LYS A 309 2.70 -26.18 -5.87
CA LYS A 309 3.28 -26.66 -7.14
C LYS A 309 4.37 -25.73 -7.69
N ASN A 310 4.39 -24.45 -7.29
CA ASN A 310 5.32 -23.47 -7.86
C ASN A 310 6.15 -22.68 -6.84
N ILE A 311 5.87 -22.84 -5.53
CA ILE A 311 6.55 -22.06 -4.48
C ILE A 311 8.09 -22.16 -4.58
N ASP A 312 8.64 -23.34 -4.76
CA ASP A 312 10.10 -23.51 -4.85
C ASP A 312 10.70 -22.77 -6.06
N LYS A 313 9.99 -22.74 -7.20
CA LYS A 313 10.40 -22.03 -8.40
C LYS A 313 10.37 -20.51 -8.23
N VAL A 314 9.34 -19.98 -7.56
CA VAL A 314 9.14 -18.54 -7.41
C VAL A 314 9.80 -17.98 -6.15
N LEU A 315 10.23 -18.82 -5.22
CA LEU A 315 10.79 -18.42 -3.93
C LEU A 315 11.93 -17.40 -4.03
N PRO A 316 12.90 -17.50 -4.98
CA PRO A 316 13.93 -16.47 -5.14
C PRO A 316 13.35 -15.08 -5.41
N THR A 317 12.32 -14.98 -6.25
CA THR A 317 11.60 -13.72 -6.51
C THR A 317 10.84 -13.26 -5.27
N VAL A 318 10.10 -14.16 -4.63
CA VAL A 318 9.33 -13.86 -3.41
C VAL A 318 10.24 -13.31 -2.30
N LYS A 319 11.41 -13.94 -2.07
CA LYS A 319 12.38 -13.44 -1.08
C LYS A 319 12.78 -11.98 -1.32
N THR A 320 13.04 -11.62 -2.57
CA THR A 320 13.58 -10.30 -2.93
C THR A 320 12.49 -9.24 -3.08
N THR A 321 11.35 -9.56 -3.67
CA THR A 321 10.35 -8.57 -4.07
C THR A 321 9.15 -8.49 -3.13
N VAL A 322 8.84 -9.59 -2.43
CA VAL A 322 7.78 -9.64 -1.41
C VAL A 322 8.39 -9.38 -0.02
N PHE A 323 9.35 -10.18 0.41
CA PHE A 323 9.86 -10.18 1.80
C PHE A 323 11.09 -9.28 2.02
N ALA A 324 11.50 -8.50 1.05
CA ALA A 324 12.65 -7.57 1.16
C ALA A 324 13.92 -8.24 1.74
N ASN A 325 14.18 -9.51 1.37
CA ASN A 325 15.28 -10.35 1.85
C ASN A 325 15.25 -10.64 3.38
N GLU A 326 14.12 -10.53 4.04
CA GLU A 326 13.99 -10.89 5.47
C GLU A 326 14.02 -12.41 5.72
N VAL A 327 13.82 -13.21 4.68
CA VAL A 327 13.90 -14.68 4.75
C VAL A 327 15.26 -15.13 4.24
N LYS A 328 16.01 -15.84 5.07
CA LYS A 328 17.31 -16.44 4.70
C LYS A 328 17.16 -17.66 3.80
#